data_17de44aec8da148e3395f644dee640bc
#
_entry.id   17de44aec8da148e3395f644dee640bc
#
_cell.length_a   1.000
_cell.length_b   1.000
_cell.length_c   1.000
_cell.angle_alpha   90.00
_cell.angle_beta   90.00
_cell.angle_gamma   90.00
#
_symmetry.space_group_name_H-M   'P 1'
#
loop_
_entity.id
_entity.type
_entity.pdbx_description
1 polymer ?
#
loop_
_entity_poly.entity_id
_entity_poly.type
_entity_poly.pdbx_seq_one_letter_code
_entity_poly.pdbx_strand_id
1 'polypeptide(L)'
;WDYTLWMNNIEHQVANHGAIGLIYYTTNPYGSDESGQAEFVGDWSGVKATIPTWSMRQADGKLLSELASNEELIVTVTSDCKTIENATGYNVLATIKGAKYPDEYIVITAHTDAYFKCLQDDSAPVGILMAMAKAMVDTGYKPDRSIIFVTTDGEEAGGGETFYDWLVGSWALVNEKVKEWGGKIVDNHTIEMIGDNKSDEFGYRASNVMYLFTKAMADGLNASGEYADEVSVQNYMTTSSDQWSFNYMGYPTTRTIT
;
A
#
# COMPACT_ATOMS: atom_id res chain seq x y z
N TRP A 1 9.34 -9.46 -6.19
CA TRP A 1 10.55 -8.66 -6.03
C TRP A 1 10.66 -8.33 -4.56
N ASP A 2 11.74 -8.70 -3.96
CA ASP A 2 12.03 -8.38 -2.58
C ASP A 2 12.71 -7.00 -2.57
N TYR A 3 11.94 -5.96 -2.34
CA TYR A 3 12.46 -4.59 -2.22
C TYR A 3 13.45 -4.48 -1.07
N THR A 4 13.29 -5.29 -0.06
CA THR A 4 14.14 -5.35 1.13
C THR A 4 15.58 -5.70 0.80
N LEU A 5 15.77 -6.67 -0.09
CA LEU A 5 17.09 -7.07 -0.55
C LEU A 5 17.81 -5.94 -1.31
N TRP A 6 17.08 -5.02 -1.91
CA TRP A 6 17.69 -3.99 -2.72
C TRP A 6 18.26 -2.84 -1.88
N MET A 7 17.48 -2.30 -0.95
CA MET A 7 17.93 -1.19 -0.09
C MET A 7 18.97 -1.63 0.93
N ASN A 8 18.75 -2.75 1.59
CA ASN A 8 19.74 -3.33 2.48
C ASN A 8 21.06 -3.65 1.79
N ASN A 9 21.00 -4.06 0.53
CA ASN A 9 22.22 -4.35 -0.20
C ASN A 9 23.07 -3.09 -0.41
N ILE A 10 22.47 -1.94 -0.70
CA ILE A 10 23.19 -0.66 -0.83
C ILE A 10 23.81 -0.26 0.50
N GLU A 11 23.02 -0.25 1.57
CA GLU A 11 23.47 0.10 2.92
C GLU A 11 24.61 -0.80 3.38
N HIS A 12 24.46 -2.11 3.29
CA HIS A 12 25.51 -3.07 3.64
C HIS A 12 26.77 -2.93 2.78
N GLN A 13 26.61 -2.66 1.49
CA GLN A 13 27.77 -2.46 0.61
C GLN A 13 28.55 -1.23 1.02
N VAL A 14 27.92 -0.08 1.22
CA VAL A 14 28.63 1.13 1.61
C VAL A 14 29.24 1.01 3.01
N ALA A 15 28.56 0.34 3.92
CA ALA A 15 29.08 0.04 5.26
C ALA A 15 30.35 -0.85 5.18
N ASN A 16 30.32 -1.90 4.34
CA ASN A 16 31.47 -2.78 4.11
C ASN A 16 32.66 -2.07 3.47
N HIS A 17 32.43 -0.96 2.78
CA HIS A 17 33.47 -0.08 2.25
C HIS A 17 33.88 1.05 3.22
N GLY A 18 33.46 0.97 4.47
CA GLY A 18 33.88 1.88 5.53
C GLY A 18 33.04 3.15 5.69
N ALA A 19 31.87 3.20 5.07
CA ALA A 19 30.92 4.28 5.34
C ALA A 19 30.41 4.21 6.79
N ILE A 20 30.28 5.37 7.43
CA ILE A 20 29.77 5.51 8.80
C ILE A 20 28.32 6.03 8.82
N GLY A 21 27.74 6.30 7.68
CA GLY A 21 26.37 6.73 7.46
C GLY A 21 26.05 6.77 5.99
N LEU A 22 24.78 6.73 5.65
CA LEU A 22 24.27 6.83 4.28
C LEU A 22 23.22 7.92 4.19
N ILE A 23 23.41 8.86 3.27
CA ILE A 23 22.41 9.84 2.89
C ILE A 23 22.05 9.58 1.44
N TYR A 24 20.79 9.33 1.15
CA TYR A 24 20.31 9.11 -0.21
C TYR A 24 19.22 10.12 -0.58
N TYR A 25 18.98 10.28 -1.86
CA TYR A 25 17.87 11.07 -2.39
C TYR A 25 17.34 10.42 -3.66
N THR A 26 16.05 10.58 -3.90
CA THR A 26 15.43 10.06 -5.11
C THR A 26 15.88 10.87 -6.33
N THR A 27 16.16 10.18 -7.44
CA THR A 27 16.38 10.80 -8.75
C THR A 27 15.15 10.66 -9.65
N ASN A 28 14.07 10.07 -9.13
CA ASN A 28 12.83 9.89 -9.86
C ASN A 28 12.23 11.26 -10.22
N PRO A 29 11.99 11.55 -11.51
CA PRO A 29 11.38 12.82 -11.93
C PRO A 29 9.95 13.01 -11.44
N TYR A 30 9.29 11.94 -11.00
CA TYR A 30 7.95 11.97 -10.41
C TYR A 30 7.96 12.15 -8.88
N GLY A 31 9.11 12.03 -8.25
CA GLY A 31 9.29 12.39 -6.85
C GLY A 31 9.13 13.90 -6.70
N SER A 32 8.12 14.33 -5.95
CA SER A 32 7.80 15.74 -5.83
C SER A 32 8.80 16.45 -4.94
N ASP A 33 9.82 17.04 -5.53
CA ASP A 33 10.66 18.03 -4.87
C ASP A 33 9.88 19.17 -4.23
N GLU A 34 8.73 19.46 -4.82
CA GLU A 34 7.86 20.55 -4.40
C GLU A 34 7.22 20.31 -3.02
N SER A 35 7.02 19.06 -2.64
CA SER A 35 6.47 18.75 -1.30
C SER A 35 7.45 19.03 -0.17
N GLY A 36 8.74 19.10 -0.47
CA GLY A 36 9.78 19.36 0.51
C GLY A 36 9.91 18.29 1.59
N GLN A 37 9.39 17.12 1.36
CA GLN A 37 9.40 16.03 2.32
C GLN A 37 10.59 15.10 2.06
N ALA A 38 11.27 14.73 3.12
CA ALA A 38 12.20 13.64 3.09
C ALA A 38 11.36 12.34 2.98
N GLU A 39 11.56 11.62 1.90
CA GLU A 39 11.01 10.28 1.78
C GLU A 39 11.91 9.36 2.58
N PHE A 40 11.41 8.65 3.52
CA PHE A 40 12.07 7.63 4.31
C PHE A 40 13.30 8.04 5.12
N VAL A 41 13.14 7.86 6.38
CA VAL A 41 14.21 7.86 7.36
C VAL A 41 14.19 6.47 8.00
N GLY A 42 15.11 5.61 7.62
CA GLY A 42 15.29 4.33 8.28
C GLY A 42 15.05 3.09 7.44
N ASP A 43 14.81 2.04 8.11
CA ASP A 43 14.84 0.68 7.63
C ASP A 43 13.53 0.32 6.91
N TRP A 44 13.60 0.20 5.62
CA TRP A 44 12.49 -0.23 4.76
C TRP A 44 12.11 -1.70 4.94
N SER A 45 12.95 -2.46 5.59
CA SER A 45 12.92 -3.90 5.47
C SER A 45 12.65 -4.63 6.78
N GLY A 46 12.41 -3.92 7.86
CA GLY A 46 12.40 -4.55 9.17
C GLY A 46 13.77 -5.12 9.60
N VAL A 47 14.78 -5.08 8.74
CA VAL A 47 16.16 -5.42 9.08
C VAL A 47 16.86 -4.17 9.55
N LYS A 48 17.35 -4.16 10.78
CA LYS A 48 18.06 -3.01 11.35
C LYS A 48 19.24 -2.62 10.47
N ALA A 49 19.25 -1.37 10.03
CA ALA A 49 20.38 -0.81 9.32
C ALA A 49 21.66 -0.91 10.19
N THR A 50 22.77 -1.26 9.59
CA THR A 50 24.05 -1.41 10.29
C THR A 50 24.75 -0.07 10.50
N ILE A 51 24.40 0.92 9.70
CA ILE A 51 24.85 2.31 9.81
C ILE A 51 23.65 3.27 9.76
N PRO A 52 23.74 4.45 10.36
CA PRO A 52 22.68 5.46 10.25
C PRO A 52 22.39 5.81 8.80
N THR A 53 21.11 5.82 8.44
CA THR A 53 20.65 6.06 7.07
C THR A 53 19.59 7.15 7.07
N TRP A 54 19.70 8.11 6.15
CA TRP A 54 18.77 9.22 6.01
C TRP A 54 18.38 9.43 4.55
N SER A 55 17.17 9.88 4.33
CA SER A 55 16.76 10.41 3.04
C SER A 55 16.67 11.93 3.07
N MET A 56 16.82 12.56 1.92
CA MET A 56 16.69 14.00 1.76
C MET A 56 15.97 14.35 0.46
N ARG A 57 15.49 15.59 0.38
CA ARG A 57 14.86 16.10 -0.83
C ARG A 57 15.82 16.05 -2.02
N GLN A 58 15.29 15.82 -3.20
CA GLN A 58 16.09 15.73 -4.42
C GLN A 58 16.94 16.97 -4.66
N ALA A 59 16.38 18.18 -4.46
CA ALA A 59 17.09 19.43 -4.66
C ALA A 59 18.30 19.57 -3.72
N ASP A 60 18.10 19.22 -2.43
CA ASP A 60 19.16 19.26 -1.42
C ASP A 60 20.23 18.18 -1.69
N GLY A 61 19.79 17.00 -2.11
CA GLY A 61 20.68 15.90 -2.47
C GLY A 61 21.55 16.21 -3.70
N LYS A 62 20.98 16.83 -4.72
CA LYS A 62 21.72 17.30 -5.89
C LYS A 62 22.78 18.35 -5.50
N LEU A 63 22.38 19.33 -4.68
CA LEU A 63 23.30 20.36 -4.18
C LEU A 63 24.44 19.73 -3.35
N LEU A 64 24.11 18.83 -2.44
CA LEU A 64 25.12 18.13 -1.62
C LEU A 64 26.08 17.33 -2.49
N SER A 65 25.56 16.61 -3.48
CA SER A 65 26.37 15.83 -4.43
C SER A 65 27.30 16.71 -5.27
N GLU A 66 26.82 17.87 -5.71
CA GLU A 66 27.63 18.84 -6.45
C GLU A 66 28.76 19.40 -5.58
N LEU A 67 28.46 19.81 -4.36
CA LEU A 67 29.46 20.30 -3.40
C LEU A 67 30.51 19.22 -3.12
N ALA A 68 30.11 18.02 -2.81
CA ALA A 68 31.00 16.90 -2.52
C ALA A 68 31.88 16.47 -3.72
N SER A 69 31.47 16.78 -4.95
CA SER A 69 32.24 16.50 -6.15
C SER A 69 33.38 17.47 -6.37
N ASN A 70 33.33 18.66 -5.79
CA ASN A 70 34.28 19.74 -6.01
C ASN A 70 35.26 19.93 -4.86
N GLU A 71 34.91 19.48 -3.66
CA GLU A 71 35.74 19.67 -2.46
C GLU A 71 35.48 18.58 -1.41
N GLU A 72 36.38 18.43 -0.47
CA GLU A 72 36.16 17.62 0.71
C GLU A 72 35.07 18.30 1.60
N LEU A 73 33.96 17.61 1.78
CA LEU A 73 32.80 18.13 2.49
C LEU A 73 32.63 17.42 3.83
N ILE A 74 32.55 18.19 4.90
CA ILE A 74 32.18 17.67 6.23
C ILE A 74 30.71 17.94 6.46
N VAL A 75 29.93 16.88 6.67
CA VAL A 75 28.51 16.96 6.96
C VAL A 75 28.26 16.59 8.40
N THR A 76 27.49 17.41 9.11
CA THR A 76 27.00 17.08 10.43
C THR A 76 25.51 16.77 10.33
N VAL A 77 25.13 15.55 10.73
CA VAL A 77 23.75 15.13 10.79
C VAL A 77 23.33 14.98 12.25
N THR A 78 22.20 15.58 12.60
CA THR A 78 21.58 15.42 13.91
C THR A 78 20.24 14.72 13.72
N SER A 79 20.04 13.61 14.42
CA SER A 79 18.82 12.82 14.36
C SER A 79 18.37 12.48 15.78
N ASP A 80 17.08 12.64 16.04
CA ASP A 80 16.43 12.20 17.28
C ASP A 80 15.32 11.20 16.91
N CYS A 81 15.75 9.98 16.59
CA CYS A 81 14.88 8.88 16.21
C CYS A 81 14.76 7.89 17.37
N LYS A 82 13.58 7.30 17.48
CA LYS A 82 13.29 6.28 18.49
C LYS A 82 12.61 5.09 17.83
N THR A 83 13.20 3.92 18.00
CA THR A 83 12.54 2.65 17.65
C THR A 83 11.68 2.21 18.83
N ILE A 84 10.41 1.94 18.56
CA ILE A 84 9.47 1.37 19.53
C ILE A 84 9.23 -0.08 19.13
N GLU A 85 9.82 -0.99 19.89
CA GLU A 85 9.64 -2.42 19.68
C GLU A 85 8.26 -2.86 20.21
N ASN A 86 7.67 -3.88 19.56
CA ASN A 86 6.37 -4.45 19.92
C ASN A 86 5.22 -3.41 19.94
N ALA A 87 5.26 -2.44 19.06
CA ALA A 87 4.13 -1.56 18.85
C ALA A 87 2.91 -2.36 18.36
N THR A 88 1.71 -1.89 18.74
CA THR A 88 0.45 -2.55 18.35
C THR A 88 -0.26 -1.71 17.30
N GLY A 89 -0.54 -2.32 16.16
CA GLY A 89 -1.42 -1.77 15.13
C GLY A 89 -2.84 -2.33 15.24
N TYR A 90 -3.79 -1.73 14.56
CA TYR A 90 -5.20 -2.13 14.60
C TYR A 90 -5.83 -2.15 13.22
N ASN A 91 -6.33 -3.32 12.82
CA ASN A 91 -7.28 -3.40 11.72
C ASN A 91 -8.69 -3.09 12.25
N VAL A 92 -9.43 -2.23 11.55
CA VAL A 92 -10.81 -1.90 11.90
C VAL A 92 -11.75 -2.55 10.90
N LEU A 93 -12.71 -3.32 11.42
CA LEU A 93 -13.65 -4.08 10.60
C LEU A 93 -15.10 -3.63 10.85
N ALA A 94 -15.87 -3.47 9.76
CA ALA A 94 -17.30 -3.24 9.82
C ALA A 94 -18.02 -4.17 8.82
N THR A 95 -19.16 -4.73 9.23
CA THR A 95 -19.88 -5.71 8.40
C THR A 95 -21.31 -5.28 8.12
N ILE A 96 -21.69 -5.30 6.84
CA ILE A 96 -23.07 -5.27 6.40
C ILE A 96 -23.47 -6.71 6.05
N LYS A 97 -24.37 -7.29 6.85
CA LYS A 97 -24.77 -8.68 6.70
C LYS A 97 -25.59 -8.90 5.43
N GLY A 98 -25.23 -9.94 4.69
CA GLY A 98 -25.94 -10.36 3.49
C GLY A 98 -27.35 -10.89 3.79
N ALA A 99 -28.29 -10.57 2.89
CA ALA A 99 -29.68 -10.99 3.02
C ALA A 99 -29.94 -12.42 2.53
N LYS A 100 -29.13 -12.91 1.59
CA LYS A 100 -29.36 -14.20 0.94
C LYS A 100 -28.24 -15.21 1.18
N TYR A 101 -27.01 -14.74 1.15
CA TYR A 101 -25.80 -15.55 1.37
C TYR A 101 -24.93 -14.90 2.48
N PRO A 102 -25.40 -14.92 3.74
CA PRO A 102 -24.74 -14.19 4.83
C PRO A 102 -23.35 -14.74 5.19
N ASP A 103 -23.05 -15.98 4.80
CA ASP A 103 -21.77 -16.64 5.05
C ASP A 103 -20.82 -16.57 3.83
N GLU A 104 -21.17 -15.82 2.80
CA GLU A 104 -20.30 -15.50 1.68
C GLU A 104 -19.87 -14.03 1.78
N TYR A 105 -18.59 -13.76 1.70
CA TYR A 105 -18.02 -12.47 2.02
C TYR A 105 -17.36 -11.80 0.81
N ILE A 106 -17.67 -10.53 0.61
CA ILE A 106 -16.91 -9.59 -0.18
C ILE A 106 -16.15 -8.73 0.83
N VAL A 107 -14.84 -8.75 0.77
CA VAL A 107 -13.97 -8.00 1.68
C VAL A 107 -13.41 -6.80 0.92
N ILE A 108 -13.64 -5.59 1.41
CA ILE A 108 -13.13 -4.37 0.80
C ILE A 108 -12.09 -3.79 1.74
N THR A 109 -10.88 -3.61 1.24
CA THR A 109 -9.72 -3.16 2.03
C THR A 109 -9.16 -1.83 1.52
N ALA A 110 -8.64 -1.03 2.43
CA ALA A 110 -7.79 0.13 2.23
C ALA A 110 -6.91 0.28 3.46
N HIS A 111 -5.68 0.79 3.36
CA HIS A 111 -4.82 0.92 4.54
C HIS A 111 -4.88 2.31 5.18
N THR A 112 -4.67 2.36 6.49
CA THR A 112 -4.78 3.60 7.28
C THR A 112 -3.46 4.27 7.56
N ASP A 113 -2.38 3.52 7.55
CA ASP A 113 -1.05 4.08 7.69
C ASP A 113 -0.66 4.80 6.40
N ALA A 114 0.13 5.82 6.53
CA ALA A 114 0.51 6.67 5.41
C ALA A 114 1.83 7.37 5.72
N TYR A 115 2.63 7.58 4.68
CA TYR A 115 3.80 8.43 4.79
C TYR A 115 3.40 9.90 4.83
N PHE A 116 3.83 10.59 5.87
CA PHE A 116 3.64 12.03 6.05
C PHE A 116 2.16 12.47 6.01
N LYS A 117 1.76 13.17 4.97
CA LYS A 117 0.40 13.67 4.70
C LYS A 117 -0.16 13.10 3.40
N CYS A 118 0.17 11.88 3.08
CA CYS A 118 -0.22 11.29 1.82
C CYS A 118 -1.73 11.13 1.73
N LEU A 119 -2.34 11.78 0.73
CA LEU A 119 -3.77 11.68 0.48
C LEU A 119 -4.07 10.46 -0.39
N GLN A 120 -3.30 10.28 -1.45
CA GLN A 120 -3.52 9.24 -2.45
C GLN A 120 -3.26 7.85 -1.86
N ASP A 121 -2.23 7.73 -1.06
CA ASP A 121 -1.72 6.50 -0.49
C ASP A 121 -1.77 6.56 1.04
N ASP A 122 -2.81 6.14 1.75
CA ASP A 122 -4.05 5.57 1.21
C ASP A 122 -5.27 6.26 1.84
N SER A 123 -5.12 7.54 2.29
CA SER A 123 -6.17 8.26 3.01
C SER A 123 -7.43 8.48 2.16
N ALA A 124 -7.29 8.72 0.85
CA ALA A 124 -8.44 8.87 -0.04
C ALA A 124 -9.20 7.54 -0.24
N PRO A 125 -8.53 6.41 -0.51
CA PRO A 125 -9.16 5.09 -0.48
C PRO A 125 -9.92 4.79 0.80
N VAL A 126 -9.36 5.08 1.98
CA VAL A 126 -10.09 4.95 3.26
C VAL A 126 -11.35 5.81 3.27
N GLY A 127 -11.26 7.06 2.78
CA GLY A 127 -12.42 7.95 2.65
C GLY A 127 -13.50 7.36 1.73
N ILE A 128 -13.11 6.76 0.61
CA ILE A 128 -14.01 6.08 -0.33
C ILE A 128 -14.67 4.87 0.33
N LEU A 129 -13.90 4.04 1.02
CA LEU A 129 -14.40 2.88 1.75
C LEU A 129 -15.44 3.29 2.80
N MET A 130 -15.18 4.34 3.56
CA MET A 130 -16.12 4.89 4.54
C MET A 130 -17.38 5.46 3.87
N ALA A 131 -17.24 6.16 2.74
CA ALA A 131 -18.36 6.72 1.99
C ALA A 131 -19.25 5.62 1.42
N MET A 132 -18.68 4.54 0.89
CA MET A 132 -19.41 3.36 0.42
C MET A 132 -20.22 2.71 1.55
N ALA A 133 -19.58 2.45 2.69
CA ALA A 133 -20.26 1.88 3.85
C ALA A 133 -21.41 2.77 4.32
N LYS A 134 -21.16 4.09 4.40
CA LYS A 134 -22.18 5.06 4.79
C LYS A 134 -23.35 5.11 3.80
N ALA A 135 -23.08 5.15 2.50
CA ALA A 135 -24.11 5.19 1.46
C ALA A 135 -25.02 3.94 1.54
N MET A 136 -24.44 2.77 1.75
CA MET A 136 -25.21 1.52 1.91
C MET A 136 -26.10 1.55 3.15
N VAL A 137 -25.60 2.07 4.25
CA VAL A 137 -26.39 2.20 5.49
C VAL A 137 -27.51 3.23 5.32
N ASP A 138 -27.20 4.42 4.80
CA ASP A 138 -28.17 5.52 4.65
C ASP A 138 -29.32 5.18 3.67
N THR A 139 -29.02 4.40 2.64
CA THR A 139 -30.02 3.97 1.66
C THR A 139 -30.80 2.71 2.10
N GLY A 140 -30.37 2.09 3.19
CA GLY A 140 -30.93 0.82 3.62
C GLY A 140 -30.65 -0.33 2.66
N TYR A 141 -29.58 -0.23 1.86
CA TYR A 141 -29.18 -1.25 0.90
C TYR A 141 -28.89 -2.59 1.60
N LYS A 142 -29.47 -3.64 1.07
CA LYS A 142 -29.29 -5.01 1.59
C LYS A 142 -28.58 -5.85 0.52
N PRO A 143 -27.27 -6.06 0.66
CA PRO A 143 -26.55 -6.90 -0.27
C PRO A 143 -26.99 -8.37 -0.16
N ASP A 144 -26.89 -9.12 -1.23
CA ASP A 144 -27.12 -10.56 -1.20
C ASP A 144 -26.06 -11.28 -0.36
N ARG A 145 -24.82 -10.88 -0.45
CA ARG A 145 -23.68 -11.39 0.31
C ARG A 145 -23.25 -10.39 1.37
N SER A 146 -22.62 -10.88 2.41
CA SER A 146 -22.05 -10.00 3.42
C SER A 146 -20.89 -9.21 2.85
N ILE A 147 -20.86 -7.91 3.17
CA ILE A 147 -19.74 -7.03 2.80
C ILE A 147 -19.00 -6.68 4.08
N ILE A 148 -17.70 -6.92 4.09
CA ILE A 148 -16.80 -6.58 5.19
C ILE A 148 -15.90 -5.46 4.72
N PHE A 149 -16.03 -4.29 5.32
CA PHE A 149 -15.14 -3.17 5.13
C PHE A 149 -14.02 -3.29 6.15
N VAL A 150 -12.79 -3.18 5.69
CA VAL A 150 -11.60 -3.29 6.54
C VAL A 150 -10.67 -2.14 6.24
N THR A 151 -10.26 -1.43 7.28
CA THR A 151 -9.05 -0.63 7.19
C THR A 151 -7.91 -1.39 7.83
N THR A 152 -6.86 -1.61 7.09
CA THR A 152 -5.64 -2.30 7.53
C THR A 152 -4.63 -1.29 8.07
N ASP A 153 -3.76 -1.73 8.97
CA ASP A 153 -2.68 -0.95 9.52
C ASP A 153 -1.35 -1.63 9.19
N GLY A 154 -0.28 -0.86 9.03
CA GLY A 154 1.05 -1.41 8.73
C GLY A 154 1.14 -2.01 7.32
N GLU A 155 0.51 -1.40 6.33
CA GLU A 155 0.74 -1.71 4.92
C GLU A 155 2.12 -1.23 4.53
N GLU A 156 2.46 -0.01 4.89
CA GLU A 156 3.69 0.70 4.60
C GLU A 156 4.85 0.36 5.57
N ALA A 157 4.56 -0.39 6.60
CA ALA A 157 5.55 -0.76 7.60
C ALA A 157 5.83 -2.26 7.58
N GLY A 158 7.11 -2.60 7.48
CA GLY A 158 7.57 -3.98 7.60
C GLY A 158 7.67 -4.42 9.05
N GLY A 159 7.36 -5.68 9.30
CA GLY A 159 7.71 -6.36 10.53
C GLY A 159 8.69 -7.47 10.22
N GLY A 160 9.90 -7.40 10.74
CA GLY A 160 10.97 -8.37 10.44
C GLY A 160 10.65 -9.84 10.77
N GLU A 161 9.46 -10.12 11.26
CA GLU A 161 8.97 -11.47 11.58
C GLU A 161 7.88 -11.94 10.59
N THR A 162 7.46 -11.11 9.64
CA THR A 162 6.50 -11.49 8.62
C THR A 162 7.22 -12.07 7.40
N PHE A 163 6.58 -12.99 6.69
CA PHE A 163 7.09 -13.54 5.43
C PHE A 163 7.33 -12.44 4.38
N TYR A 164 6.61 -11.36 4.53
CA TYR A 164 6.70 -10.15 3.72
C TYR A 164 6.89 -8.98 4.67
N ASP A 165 7.89 -8.16 4.45
CA ASP A 165 8.24 -7.07 5.38
C ASP A 165 7.19 -5.95 5.43
N TRP A 166 6.28 -5.95 4.50
CA TRP A 166 5.15 -5.05 4.33
C TRP A 166 3.85 -5.77 4.64
N LEU A 167 2.72 -5.07 4.59
CA LEU A 167 1.38 -5.65 4.65
C LEU A 167 1.08 -6.36 5.97
N VAL A 168 1.66 -5.90 7.07
CA VAL A 168 1.55 -6.55 8.37
C VAL A 168 0.09 -6.73 8.78
N GLY A 169 -0.74 -5.70 8.57
CA GLY A 169 -2.15 -5.73 8.93
C GLY A 169 -2.97 -6.72 8.12
N SER A 170 -2.85 -6.70 6.79
CA SER A 170 -3.59 -7.65 5.95
C SER A 170 -3.08 -9.07 6.12
N TRP A 171 -1.79 -9.25 6.37
CA TRP A 171 -1.23 -10.56 6.66
C TRP A 171 -1.79 -11.15 7.97
N ALA A 172 -1.86 -10.36 9.03
CA ALA A 172 -2.50 -10.76 10.29
C ALA A 172 -3.99 -11.07 10.08
N LEU A 173 -4.70 -10.23 9.31
CA LEU A 173 -6.10 -10.42 8.99
C LEU A 173 -6.36 -11.78 8.33
N VAL A 174 -5.61 -12.13 7.27
CA VAL A 174 -5.80 -13.39 6.54
C VAL A 174 -5.42 -14.61 7.37
N ASN A 175 -4.40 -14.49 8.22
CA ASN A 175 -3.93 -15.61 9.04
C ASN A 175 -4.78 -15.88 10.27
N GLU A 176 -5.46 -14.88 10.78
CA GLU A 176 -6.25 -14.97 12.01
C GLU A 176 -7.75 -14.90 11.73
N LYS A 177 -8.25 -13.75 11.29
CA LYS A 177 -9.69 -13.48 11.20
C LYS A 177 -10.38 -14.18 10.05
N VAL A 178 -9.74 -14.28 8.90
CA VAL A 178 -10.34 -14.96 7.74
C VAL A 178 -10.63 -16.42 8.03
N LYS A 179 -9.83 -17.07 8.86
CA LYS A 179 -10.07 -18.45 9.30
C LYS A 179 -11.35 -18.57 10.15
N GLU A 180 -11.64 -17.56 10.95
CA GLU A 180 -12.88 -17.50 11.74
C GLU A 180 -14.13 -17.36 10.85
N TRP A 181 -14.01 -16.71 9.70
CA TRP A 181 -15.10 -16.57 8.73
C TRP A 181 -15.36 -17.84 7.91
N GLY A 182 -14.62 -18.90 8.14
CA GLY A 182 -14.77 -20.17 7.44
C GLY A 182 -14.30 -20.15 5.99
N GLY A 183 -13.48 -19.19 5.62
CA GLY A 183 -12.81 -19.13 4.33
C GLY A 183 -13.72 -18.89 3.11
N LYS A 184 -14.95 -18.43 3.29
CA LYS A 184 -15.91 -18.20 2.19
C LYS A 184 -15.79 -16.82 1.57
N ILE A 185 -14.57 -16.34 1.34
CA ILE A 185 -14.34 -15.09 0.63
C ILE A 185 -14.59 -15.33 -0.86
N VAL A 186 -15.51 -14.57 -1.44
CA VAL A 186 -15.82 -14.61 -2.89
C VAL A 186 -15.04 -13.56 -3.67
N ASP A 187 -14.65 -12.47 -3.02
CA ASP A 187 -13.72 -11.46 -3.52
C ASP A 187 -13.10 -10.71 -2.36
N ASN A 188 -11.81 -10.39 -2.47
CA ASN A 188 -11.20 -9.28 -1.76
C ASN A 188 -10.94 -8.17 -2.77
N HIS A 189 -11.51 -7.01 -2.54
CA HIS A 189 -11.30 -5.82 -3.35
C HIS A 189 -10.47 -4.81 -2.58
N THR A 190 -9.25 -4.56 -3.01
CA THR A 190 -8.39 -3.52 -2.43
C THR A 190 -8.55 -2.23 -3.22
N ILE A 191 -8.95 -1.18 -2.52
CA ILE A 191 -8.95 0.18 -3.05
C ILE A 191 -7.60 0.77 -2.68
N GLU A 192 -6.84 1.21 -3.67
CA GLU A 192 -5.45 1.58 -3.49
C GLU A 192 -5.06 2.73 -4.41
N MET A 193 -4.33 3.70 -3.87
CA MET A 193 -3.73 4.80 -4.62
C MET A 193 -4.69 5.54 -5.56
N ILE A 194 -5.91 5.79 -5.12
CA ILE A 194 -6.91 6.53 -5.90
C ILE A 194 -6.83 8.02 -5.55
N GLY A 195 -6.96 8.86 -6.57
CA GLY A 195 -7.01 10.32 -6.41
C GLY A 195 -5.78 11.04 -6.94
N ASP A 196 -5.00 10.39 -7.76
CA ASP A 196 -3.96 11.07 -8.54
C ASP A 196 -4.62 11.90 -9.64
N ASN A 197 -4.30 13.20 -9.68
CA ASN A 197 -4.75 14.10 -10.73
C ASN A 197 -3.87 14.08 -11.99
N LYS A 198 -2.88 13.20 -12.03
CA LYS A 198 -1.92 13.07 -13.13
C LYS A 198 -2.16 11.84 -13.99
N SER A 199 -2.98 10.91 -13.51
CA SER A 199 -3.33 9.71 -14.26
C SER A 199 -4.72 9.89 -14.87
N ASP A 200 -4.81 9.76 -16.17
CA ASP A 200 -6.06 9.66 -16.92
C ASP A 200 -6.51 8.18 -17.01
N GLU A 201 -5.81 7.27 -16.34
CA GLU A 201 -6.09 5.86 -16.37
C GLU A 201 -6.78 5.43 -15.07
N PHE A 202 -7.94 4.81 -15.22
CA PHE A 202 -8.61 4.10 -14.13
C PHE A 202 -8.88 2.66 -14.56
N GLY A 203 -8.67 1.74 -13.65
CA GLY A 203 -8.93 0.35 -13.98
C GLY A 203 -8.78 -0.59 -12.78
N TYR A 204 -8.70 -1.86 -13.13
CA TYR A 204 -8.59 -2.94 -12.15
C TYR A 204 -7.47 -3.91 -12.51
N ARG A 205 -6.82 -4.45 -11.49
CA ARG A 205 -6.10 -5.72 -11.57
C ARG A 205 -6.96 -6.80 -10.95
N ALA A 206 -7.00 -7.94 -11.62
CA ALA A 206 -7.82 -9.07 -11.19
C ALA A 206 -7.02 -10.36 -11.19
N SER A 207 -7.19 -11.16 -10.14
CA SER A 207 -6.70 -12.55 -10.14
C SER A 207 -7.36 -13.35 -11.26
N ASN A 208 -6.72 -14.43 -11.69
CA ASN A 208 -7.22 -15.25 -12.81
C ASN A 208 -8.68 -15.66 -12.65
N VAL A 209 -9.12 -15.96 -11.44
CA VAL A 209 -10.50 -16.37 -11.15
C VAL A 209 -11.50 -15.24 -11.25
N MET A 210 -11.06 -13.98 -11.03
CA MET A 210 -11.90 -12.78 -11.06
C MET A 210 -11.86 -12.06 -12.40
N TYR A 211 -10.90 -12.35 -13.27
CA TYR A 211 -10.64 -11.57 -14.47
C TYR A 211 -11.87 -11.41 -15.39
N LEU A 212 -12.53 -12.50 -15.74
CA LEU A 212 -13.68 -12.44 -16.65
C LEU A 212 -14.86 -11.67 -16.05
N PHE A 213 -15.08 -11.81 -14.75
CA PHE A 213 -16.11 -11.06 -14.03
C PHE A 213 -15.78 -9.57 -14.01
N THR A 214 -14.57 -9.22 -13.60
CA THR A 214 -14.12 -7.82 -13.52
C THR A 214 -14.11 -7.16 -14.90
N LYS A 215 -13.68 -7.90 -15.94
CA LYS A 215 -13.74 -7.42 -17.31
C LYS A 215 -15.18 -7.15 -17.77
N ALA A 216 -16.10 -8.05 -17.52
CA ALA A 216 -17.51 -7.83 -17.89
C ALA A 216 -18.11 -6.60 -17.16
N MET A 217 -17.71 -6.39 -15.91
CA MET A 217 -18.09 -5.18 -15.14
C MET A 217 -17.52 -3.93 -15.79
N ALA A 218 -16.23 -3.90 -16.11
CA ALA A 218 -15.57 -2.77 -16.75
C ALA A 218 -16.14 -2.46 -18.14
N ASP A 219 -16.40 -3.50 -18.95
CA ASP A 219 -17.05 -3.36 -20.27
C ASP A 219 -18.45 -2.71 -20.11
N GLY A 220 -19.20 -3.08 -19.05
CA GLY A 220 -20.50 -2.49 -18.74
C GLY A 220 -20.39 -1.00 -18.34
N LEU A 221 -19.40 -0.66 -17.52
CA LEU A 221 -19.12 0.73 -17.16
C LEU A 221 -18.74 1.58 -18.37
N ASN A 222 -17.84 1.05 -19.23
CA ASN A 222 -17.44 1.73 -20.46
C ASN A 222 -18.64 1.93 -21.42
N ALA A 223 -19.52 0.95 -21.51
CA ALA A 223 -20.71 1.04 -22.37
C ALA A 223 -21.77 2.00 -21.82
N SER A 224 -21.77 2.31 -20.52
CA SER A 224 -22.72 3.26 -19.92
C SER A 224 -22.48 4.70 -20.35
N GLY A 225 -21.25 5.05 -20.70
CA GLY A 225 -20.82 6.41 -21.02
C GLY A 225 -20.84 7.36 -19.82
N GLU A 226 -20.94 6.84 -18.61
CA GLU A 226 -20.93 7.65 -17.38
C GLU A 226 -19.52 8.10 -16.98
N TYR A 227 -18.51 7.44 -17.50
CA TYR A 227 -17.11 7.73 -17.24
C TYR A 227 -16.45 8.33 -18.49
N ALA A 228 -15.62 9.36 -18.29
CA ALA A 228 -14.93 10.03 -19.40
C ALA A 228 -13.81 9.17 -20.00
N ASP A 229 -13.18 8.36 -19.17
CA ASP A 229 -12.03 7.54 -19.52
C ASP A 229 -12.39 6.05 -19.57
N GLU A 230 -11.60 5.29 -20.34
CA GLU A 230 -11.80 3.86 -20.44
C GLU A 230 -11.34 3.14 -19.17
N VAL A 231 -12.25 2.37 -18.57
CA VAL A 231 -11.95 1.49 -17.44
C VAL A 231 -11.24 0.24 -17.95
N SER A 232 -9.97 0.09 -17.63
CA SER A 232 -9.15 -1.04 -18.06
C SER A 232 -9.17 -2.20 -17.05
N VAL A 233 -8.83 -3.41 -17.50
CA VAL A 233 -8.65 -4.56 -16.61
C VAL A 233 -7.42 -5.36 -17.02
N GLN A 234 -6.53 -5.55 -16.06
CA GLN A 234 -5.30 -6.32 -16.21
C GLN A 234 -5.44 -7.68 -15.51
N ASN A 235 -5.06 -8.76 -16.21
CA ASN A 235 -5.15 -10.13 -15.69
C ASN A 235 -3.85 -10.53 -14.98
N TYR A 236 -3.49 -9.82 -13.95
CA TYR A 236 -2.40 -10.22 -13.04
C TYR A 236 -2.54 -9.49 -11.69
N MET A 237 -1.93 -10.04 -10.65
CA MET A 237 -1.80 -9.40 -9.36
C MET A 237 -0.36 -9.02 -9.09
N THR A 238 -0.19 -7.84 -8.49
CA THR A 238 1.11 -7.41 -7.96
C THR A 238 1.31 -7.93 -6.55
N THR A 239 2.55 -7.90 -6.11
CA THR A 239 2.93 -8.20 -4.73
C THR A 239 2.88 -6.98 -3.82
N SER A 240 2.51 -5.82 -4.36
CA SER A 240 2.33 -4.57 -3.64
C SER A 240 0.90 -4.46 -3.14
N SER A 241 0.72 -3.96 -1.94
CA SER A 241 -0.54 -3.71 -1.26
C SER A 241 -1.32 -4.93 -0.76
N ASP A 242 -2.32 -4.68 0.06
CA ASP A 242 -3.06 -5.63 0.90
C ASP A 242 -3.69 -6.82 0.17
N GLN A 243 -4.08 -6.64 -1.12
CA GLN A 243 -4.62 -7.76 -1.91
C GLN A 243 -3.62 -8.92 -2.04
N TRP A 244 -2.32 -8.65 -1.88
CA TRP A 244 -1.32 -9.70 -1.94
C TRP A 244 -1.53 -10.76 -0.88
N SER A 245 -1.80 -10.36 0.35
CA SER A 245 -2.04 -11.30 1.45
C SER A 245 -3.19 -12.25 1.16
N PHE A 246 -4.28 -11.76 0.58
CA PHE A 246 -5.42 -12.58 0.16
C PHE A 246 -5.10 -13.46 -1.05
N ASN A 247 -4.46 -12.88 -2.07
CA ASN A 247 -4.09 -13.61 -3.29
C ASN A 247 -3.09 -14.74 -3.00
N TYR A 248 -2.13 -14.50 -2.11
CA TYR A 248 -1.15 -15.50 -1.68
C TYR A 248 -1.83 -16.71 -1.00
N MET A 249 -2.88 -16.46 -0.22
CA MET A 249 -3.68 -17.51 0.42
C MET A 249 -4.69 -18.17 -0.52
N GLY A 250 -4.71 -17.79 -1.79
CA GLY A 250 -5.57 -18.38 -2.83
C GLY A 250 -7.00 -17.85 -2.86
N TYR A 251 -7.29 -16.74 -2.22
CA TYR A 251 -8.59 -16.09 -2.31
C TYR A 251 -8.74 -15.32 -3.63
N PRO A 252 -9.97 -15.26 -4.19
CA PRO A 252 -10.27 -14.37 -5.30
C PRO A 252 -9.97 -12.92 -4.91
N THR A 253 -9.26 -12.19 -5.78
CA THR A 253 -8.85 -10.81 -5.48
C THR A 253 -8.97 -9.89 -6.67
N THR A 254 -9.34 -8.65 -6.37
CA THR A 254 -9.31 -7.51 -7.29
C THR A 254 -8.64 -6.31 -6.61
N ARG A 255 -8.09 -5.41 -7.39
CA ARG A 255 -7.50 -4.16 -6.91
C ARG A 255 -7.79 -3.04 -7.90
N THR A 256 -8.07 -1.84 -7.39
CA THR A 256 -8.06 -0.62 -8.22
C THR A 256 -6.64 -0.26 -8.66
N ILE A 257 -6.54 0.40 -9.80
CA ILE A 257 -5.30 0.99 -10.32
C ILE A 257 -5.60 2.36 -10.90
N THR A 258 -4.69 3.28 -10.69
CA THR A 258 -4.65 4.60 -11.33
C THR A 258 -3.30 4.83 -11.97
#